data_382b562356d4f7b52b22c8c60cc71fa3
#
_entry.id   382b562356d4f7b52b22c8c60cc71fa3
#
_cell.length_a   1.000
_cell.length_b   1.000
_cell.length_c   1.000
_cell.angle_alpha   90.00
_cell.angle_beta   90.00
_cell.angle_gamma   90.00
#
_symmetry.space_group_name_H-M   'P 1'
#
loop_
_entity.id
_entity.type
_entity.pdbx_description
1 polymer ?
#
loop_
_entity_poly.entity_id
_entity_poly.type
_entity_poly.pdbx_seq_one_letter_code
_entity_poly.pdbx_strand_id
1 'polypeptide(L)'
;MSTESTTGSDNAADFHTSVDDVFGRIASRYDLLSDLFSLGIHRLWKRRVATLIAQESWTNLLDSAAGTGDVVLQVARHQAIQSHQKIVASDISPHMLAIARQRAAGLDSVLEFQVLDAHSMPSVPDSSVDLYSISLGLKICERTQVLREAMRVLRPGGRMISLEASNISPHWLHRIYLAYMALCMPVIGWLATGGDASAYRYLLKGIQDFPTAEALAAELSSMGFQDVSFERLSLGIVAIHIARKPRTKNA
;
A
#
# COMPACT_ATOMS: atom_id res chain seq x y z
N MET A 1 -10.10 16.29 -39.93
CA MET A 1 -10.41 14.94 -39.37
C MET A 1 -9.46 14.74 -38.20
N SER A 2 -9.97 15.03 -37.02
CA SER A 2 -9.20 14.90 -35.77
C SER A 2 -10.04 14.01 -34.87
N THR A 3 -9.60 12.78 -34.69
CA THR A 3 -10.09 11.85 -33.68
C THR A 3 -8.87 11.28 -32.98
N GLU A 4 -8.83 11.45 -31.68
CA GLU A 4 -8.16 10.59 -30.69
C GLU A 4 -7.55 11.37 -29.55
N SER A 5 -8.29 11.47 -28.46
CA SER A 5 -7.74 11.59 -27.10
C SER A 5 -8.84 11.50 -26.04
N THR A 6 -9.61 10.39 -26.01
CA THR A 6 -10.68 10.20 -25.00
C THR A 6 -10.57 8.90 -24.20
N THR A 7 -9.55 8.06 -24.43
CA THR A 7 -9.49 6.74 -23.80
C THR A 7 -8.78 6.67 -22.45
N GLY A 8 -8.07 7.72 -22.04
CA GLY A 8 -7.31 7.73 -20.78
C GLY A 8 -8.12 8.17 -19.55
N SER A 9 -9.08 9.08 -19.72
CA SER A 9 -9.88 9.62 -18.62
C SER A 9 -10.99 8.68 -18.15
N ASP A 10 -11.58 7.94 -19.07
CA ASP A 10 -12.69 7.02 -18.78
C ASP A 10 -12.23 5.80 -17.99
N ASN A 11 -11.04 5.26 -18.27
CA ASN A 11 -10.45 4.14 -17.54
C ASN A 11 -10.07 4.51 -16.10
N ALA A 12 -9.63 5.74 -15.85
CA ALA A 12 -9.29 6.20 -14.51
C ALA A 12 -10.56 6.41 -13.66
N ALA A 13 -11.59 7.04 -14.22
CA ALA A 13 -12.86 7.25 -13.54
C ALA A 13 -13.57 5.93 -13.20
N ASP A 14 -13.57 4.96 -14.10
CA ASP A 14 -14.11 3.61 -13.88
C ASP A 14 -13.31 2.85 -12.80
N PHE A 15 -11.99 3.01 -12.76
CA PHE A 15 -11.15 2.41 -11.72
C PHE A 15 -11.48 3.01 -10.35
N HIS A 16 -11.55 4.32 -10.24
CA HIS A 16 -11.91 5.03 -9.00
C HIS A 16 -13.27 4.58 -8.45
N THR A 17 -14.30 4.55 -9.29
CA THR A 17 -15.64 4.13 -8.92
C THR A 17 -15.66 2.67 -8.47
N SER A 18 -14.97 1.77 -9.16
CA SER A 18 -14.95 0.35 -8.83
C SER A 18 -14.21 0.04 -7.52
N VAL A 19 -13.10 0.72 -7.25
CA VAL A 19 -12.30 0.51 -6.03
C VAL A 19 -13.00 1.09 -4.81
N ASP A 20 -13.55 2.31 -4.89
CA ASP A 20 -14.29 2.91 -3.78
C ASP A 20 -15.57 2.13 -3.45
N ASP A 21 -16.32 1.68 -4.45
CA ASP A 21 -17.50 0.82 -4.27
C ASP A 21 -17.17 -0.51 -3.58
N VAL A 22 -16.02 -1.10 -3.92
CA VAL A 22 -15.57 -2.36 -3.34
C VAL A 22 -15.13 -2.17 -1.88
N PHE A 23 -14.23 -1.23 -1.63
CA PHE A 23 -13.67 -1.03 -0.29
C PHE A 23 -14.61 -0.27 0.65
N GLY A 24 -15.45 0.62 0.13
CA GLY A 24 -16.50 1.29 0.92
C GLY A 24 -17.49 0.30 1.54
N ARG A 25 -17.92 -0.73 0.78
CA ARG A 25 -18.85 -1.77 1.27
C ARG A 25 -18.27 -2.67 2.35
N ILE A 26 -16.97 -2.92 2.33
CA ILE A 26 -16.30 -3.81 3.29
C ILE A 26 -15.54 -3.06 4.38
N ALA A 27 -15.46 -1.73 4.32
CA ALA A 27 -14.62 -0.91 5.20
C ALA A 27 -14.82 -1.23 6.69
N SER A 28 -16.08 -1.34 7.15
CA SER A 28 -16.42 -1.63 8.54
C SER A 28 -16.00 -3.03 9.01
N ARG A 29 -15.77 -3.96 8.08
CA ARG A 29 -15.37 -5.36 8.36
C ARG A 29 -13.99 -5.68 7.84
N TYR A 30 -13.32 -4.71 7.21
CA TYR A 30 -12.04 -4.91 6.53
C TYR A 30 -10.97 -5.51 7.45
N ASP A 31 -10.83 -4.97 8.66
CA ASP A 31 -9.83 -5.46 9.62
C ASP A 31 -10.14 -6.89 10.07
N LEU A 32 -11.41 -7.20 10.35
CA LEU A 32 -11.84 -8.56 10.70
C LEU A 32 -11.54 -9.56 9.58
N LEU A 33 -11.80 -9.16 8.34
CA LEU A 33 -11.56 -9.99 7.16
C LEU A 33 -10.06 -10.19 6.90
N SER A 34 -9.28 -9.13 7.06
CA SER A 34 -7.83 -9.20 6.98
C SER A 34 -7.25 -10.12 8.06
N ASP A 35 -7.78 -10.08 9.28
CA ASP A 35 -7.45 -11.02 10.36
C ASP A 35 -7.79 -12.45 9.96
N LEU A 36 -8.97 -12.69 9.41
CA LEU A 36 -9.44 -14.01 9.06
C LEU A 36 -8.60 -14.65 7.94
N PHE A 37 -8.30 -13.87 6.87
CA PHE A 37 -7.49 -14.36 5.74
C PHE A 37 -6.04 -14.61 6.09
N SER A 38 -5.48 -13.81 6.99
CA SER A 38 -4.08 -13.91 7.39
C SER A 38 -3.88 -14.60 8.74
N LEU A 39 -4.95 -15.05 9.41
CA LEU A 39 -4.92 -15.51 10.81
C LEU A 39 -4.24 -14.48 11.74
N GLY A 40 -4.46 -13.17 11.46
CA GLY A 40 -3.87 -12.06 12.21
C GLY A 40 -2.40 -11.77 11.91
N ILE A 41 -1.73 -12.58 11.09
CA ILE A 41 -0.28 -12.44 10.81
C ILE A 41 0.02 -11.12 10.09
N HIS A 42 -0.93 -10.58 9.29
CA HIS A 42 -0.74 -9.29 8.61
C HIS A 42 -0.42 -8.14 9.58
N ARG A 43 -0.86 -8.22 10.83
CA ARG A 43 -0.54 -7.24 11.87
C ARG A 43 0.95 -7.24 12.23
N LEU A 44 1.59 -8.41 12.21
CA LEU A 44 3.04 -8.54 12.41
C LEU A 44 3.82 -7.96 11.25
N TRP A 45 3.34 -8.16 10.01
CA TRP A 45 3.97 -7.57 8.83
C TRP A 45 3.90 -6.04 8.86
N LYS A 46 2.72 -5.47 9.15
CA LYS A 46 2.55 -4.02 9.30
C LYS A 46 3.36 -3.45 10.47
N ARG A 47 3.49 -4.19 11.56
CA ARG A 47 4.38 -3.82 12.68
C ARG A 47 5.84 -3.78 12.24
N ARG A 48 6.28 -4.71 11.40
CA ARG A 48 7.63 -4.71 10.84
C ARG A 48 7.87 -3.45 9.98
N VAL A 49 6.90 -3.08 9.13
CA VAL A 49 6.95 -1.81 8.37
C VAL A 49 7.08 -0.60 9.31
N ALA A 50 6.23 -0.51 10.33
CA ALA A 50 6.30 0.58 11.31
C ALA A 50 7.67 0.63 12.03
N THR A 51 8.27 -0.53 12.33
CA THR A 51 9.62 -0.61 12.91
C THR A 51 10.68 -0.08 11.95
N LEU A 52 10.59 -0.40 10.66
CA LEU A 52 11.51 0.10 9.64
C LEU A 52 11.37 1.62 9.45
N ILE A 53 10.15 2.14 9.46
CA ILE A 53 9.88 3.58 9.46
C ILE A 53 10.53 4.25 10.67
N ALA A 54 10.45 3.62 11.85
CA ALA A 54 11.03 4.13 13.10
C ALA A 54 12.56 4.24 13.06
N GLN A 55 13.21 3.42 12.28
CA GLN A 55 14.68 3.39 12.14
C GLN A 55 15.21 4.48 11.19
N GLU A 56 14.30 5.15 10.47
CA GLU A 56 14.67 6.19 9.52
C GLU A 56 14.57 7.58 10.13
N SER A 57 15.40 8.48 9.64
CA SER A 57 15.26 9.92 9.93
C SER A 57 14.37 10.56 8.88
N TRP A 58 13.22 11.07 9.29
CA TRP A 58 12.26 11.73 8.41
C TRP A 58 11.56 12.89 9.13
N THR A 59 11.08 13.83 8.34
CA THR A 59 10.22 14.95 8.78
C THR A 59 8.80 14.74 8.20
N ASN A 60 8.71 14.37 6.93
CA ASN A 60 7.45 14.15 6.23
C ASN A 60 7.33 12.67 5.80
N LEU A 61 6.41 11.95 6.43
CA LEU A 61 6.01 10.59 6.06
C LEU A 61 4.67 10.65 5.31
N LEU A 62 4.62 10.04 4.13
CA LEU A 62 3.38 9.80 3.38
C LEU A 62 3.13 8.29 3.31
N ASP A 63 2.04 7.82 3.92
CA ASP A 63 1.54 6.46 3.78
C ASP A 63 0.38 6.44 2.77
N SER A 64 0.61 5.82 1.64
CA SER A 64 -0.33 5.77 0.52
C SER A 64 -1.10 4.46 0.55
N ALA A 65 -2.38 4.48 0.13
CA ALA A 65 -3.32 3.37 0.31
C ALA A 65 -3.33 2.87 1.76
N ALA A 66 -3.42 3.82 2.70
CA ALA A 66 -3.29 3.57 4.14
C ALA A 66 -4.46 2.74 4.72
N GLY A 67 -5.60 2.67 4.01
CA GLY A 67 -6.79 1.95 4.44
C GLY A 67 -7.29 2.48 5.79
N THR A 68 -7.45 1.56 6.75
CA THR A 68 -7.87 1.88 8.12
C THR A 68 -6.73 2.40 9.02
N GLY A 69 -5.56 2.72 8.45
CA GLY A 69 -4.46 3.43 9.09
C GLY A 69 -3.53 2.58 9.95
N ASP A 70 -3.52 1.26 9.80
CA ASP A 70 -2.77 0.35 10.70
C ASP A 70 -1.28 0.71 10.84
N VAL A 71 -0.59 1.04 9.74
CA VAL A 71 0.85 1.36 9.76
C VAL A 71 1.09 2.68 10.47
N VAL A 72 0.41 3.74 10.05
CA VAL A 72 0.60 5.09 10.62
C VAL A 72 0.19 5.18 12.09
N LEU A 73 -0.85 4.44 12.49
CA LEU A 73 -1.26 4.36 13.89
C LEU A 73 -0.22 3.65 14.76
N GLN A 74 0.45 2.62 14.24
CA GLN A 74 1.56 1.97 14.94
C GLN A 74 2.76 2.92 15.04
N VAL A 75 3.11 3.63 13.96
CA VAL A 75 4.17 4.64 13.99
C VAL A 75 3.85 5.72 15.01
N ALA A 76 2.65 6.32 14.96
CA ALA A 76 2.28 7.44 15.83
C ALA A 76 2.17 7.07 17.32
N ARG A 77 1.76 5.82 17.63
CA ARG A 77 1.58 5.37 19.04
C ARG A 77 2.84 4.84 19.68
N HIS A 78 3.75 4.27 18.89
CA HIS A 78 4.91 3.55 19.42
C HIS A 78 6.23 4.30 19.26
N GLN A 79 6.19 5.49 18.65
CA GLN A 79 7.36 6.35 18.49
C GLN A 79 7.14 7.68 19.22
N ALA A 80 8.22 8.22 19.74
CA ALA A 80 8.23 9.61 20.22
C ALA A 80 8.29 10.54 19.00
N ILE A 81 7.12 10.83 18.42
CA ILE A 81 7.00 11.72 17.26
C ILE A 81 7.43 13.13 17.70
N GLN A 82 8.43 13.68 17.03
CA GLN A 82 8.91 15.03 17.28
C GLN A 82 7.92 16.07 16.72
N SER A 83 7.86 17.25 17.33
CA SER A 83 6.93 18.32 16.93
C SER A 83 7.09 18.80 15.47
N HIS A 84 8.25 18.57 14.86
CA HIS A 84 8.52 18.90 13.46
C HIS A 84 8.20 17.77 12.48
N GLN A 85 7.84 16.59 12.98
CA GLN A 85 7.47 15.44 12.13
C GLN A 85 5.98 15.45 11.81
N LYS A 86 5.65 15.14 10.57
CA LYS A 86 4.28 15.04 10.05
C LYS A 86 4.07 13.70 9.37
N ILE A 87 2.93 13.09 9.65
CA ILE A 87 2.48 11.86 9.00
C ILE A 87 1.22 12.18 8.23
N VAL A 88 1.23 11.93 6.93
CA VAL A 88 0.04 11.98 6.08
C VAL A 88 -0.35 10.55 5.74
N ALA A 89 -1.55 10.15 6.16
CA ALA A 89 -2.19 8.91 5.72
C ALA A 89 -3.14 9.23 4.56
N SER A 90 -2.92 8.64 3.41
CA SER A 90 -3.77 8.86 2.25
C SER A 90 -4.39 7.57 1.72
N ASP A 91 -5.62 7.66 1.29
CA ASP A 91 -6.35 6.57 0.63
C ASP A 91 -7.33 7.15 -0.37
N ILE A 92 -7.67 6.40 -1.40
CA ILE A 92 -8.67 6.79 -2.38
C ILE A 92 -10.09 6.73 -1.78
N SER A 93 -10.32 5.84 -0.78
CA SER A 93 -11.60 5.63 -0.13
C SER A 93 -11.79 6.56 1.08
N PRO A 94 -12.68 7.53 1.02
CA PRO A 94 -13.03 8.35 2.18
C PRO A 94 -13.63 7.53 3.34
N HIS A 95 -14.27 6.39 3.05
CA HIS A 95 -14.82 5.49 4.07
C HIS A 95 -13.73 4.82 4.89
N MET A 96 -12.65 4.34 4.25
CA MET A 96 -11.47 3.80 4.93
C MET A 96 -10.81 4.85 5.83
N LEU A 97 -10.63 6.06 5.31
CA LEU A 97 -10.05 7.17 6.08
C LEU A 97 -10.95 7.62 7.24
N ALA A 98 -12.27 7.51 7.11
CA ALA A 98 -13.18 7.79 8.24
C ALA A 98 -12.93 6.84 9.42
N ILE A 99 -12.74 5.56 9.14
CA ILE A 99 -12.37 4.56 10.17
C ILE A 99 -10.97 4.87 10.74
N ALA A 100 -10.01 5.18 9.87
CA ALA A 100 -8.65 5.54 10.30
C ALA A 100 -8.66 6.75 11.25
N ARG A 101 -9.44 7.81 10.95
CA ARG A 101 -9.62 8.98 11.82
C ARG A 101 -10.20 8.62 13.18
N GLN A 102 -11.27 7.78 13.20
CA GLN A 102 -11.84 7.31 14.47
C GLN A 102 -10.81 6.58 15.34
N ARG A 103 -10.00 5.73 14.71
CA ARG A 103 -8.95 4.97 15.39
C ARG A 103 -7.77 5.84 15.86
N ALA A 104 -7.59 7.00 15.22
CA ALA A 104 -6.53 7.97 15.50
C ALA A 104 -6.89 8.99 16.58
N ALA A 105 -8.02 8.85 17.26
CA ALA A 105 -8.45 9.80 18.29
C ALA A 105 -7.31 10.13 19.27
N GLY A 106 -7.03 11.43 19.43
CA GLY A 106 -5.94 11.95 20.26
C GLY A 106 -4.57 12.03 19.56
N LEU A 107 -4.48 11.75 18.26
CA LEU A 107 -3.25 11.83 17.45
C LEU A 107 -3.28 12.95 16.40
N ASP A 108 -4.29 13.82 16.44
CA ASP A 108 -4.55 14.84 15.43
C ASP A 108 -3.41 15.86 15.26
N SER A 109 -2.55 16.00 16.27
CA SER A 109 -1.41 16.92 16.21
C SER A 109 -0.25 16.43 15.33
N VAL A 110 -0.20 15.13 15.02
CA VAL A 110 0.89 14.50 14.27
C VAL A 110 0.46 13.74 13.04
N LEU A 111 -0.84 13.44 12.92
CA LEU A 111 -1.40 12.58 11.88
C LEU A 111 -2.50 13.30 11.11
N GLU A 112 -2.29 13.47 9.82
CA GLU A 112 -3.23 14.05 8.87
C GLU A 112 -3.77 12.98 7.93
N PHE A 113 -5.05 13.10 7.53
CA PHE A 113 -5.72 12.17 6.61
C PHE A 113 -6.18 12.91 5.35
N GLN A 114 -5.74 12.44 4.19
CA GLN A 114 -6.06 13.04 2.90
C GLN A 114 -6.63 12.02 1.92
N VAL A 115 -7.70 12.37 1.24
CA VAL A 115 -8.22 11.55 0.13
C VAL A 115 -7.34 11.84 -1.09
N LEU A 116 -6.50 10.86 -1.46
CA LEU A 116 -5.58 10.96 -2.60
C LEU A 116 -5.57 9.65 -3.37
N ASP A 117 -5.47 9.77 -4.68
CA ASP A 117 -5.16 8.65 -5.56
C ASP A 117 -3.65 8.42 -5.63
N ALA A 118 -3.19 7.22 -5.27
CA ALA A 118 -1.78 6.85 -5.32
C ALA A 118 -1.17 6.95 -6.73
N HIS A 119 -2.00 6.88 -7.80
CA HIS A 119 -1.54 7.02 -9.18
C HIS A 119 -1.20 8.48 -9.54
N SER A 120 -1.84 9.44 -8.86
CA SER A 120 -1.65 10.88 -9.12
C SER A 120 -2.02 11.71 -7.89
N MET A 121 -1.06 12.35 -7.27
CA MET A 121 -1.20 13.14 -6.04
C MET A 121 -0.82 14.61 -6.30
N PRO A 122 -1.57 15.36 -7.13
CA PRO A 122 -1.18 16.71 -7.56
C PRO A 122 -1.09 17.71 -6.40
N SER A 123 -1.78 17.47 -5.29
CA SER A 123 -1.68 18.28 -4.07
C SER A 123 -0.40 18.05 -3.27
N VAL A 124 0.32 16.94 -3.53
CA VAL A 124 1.60 16.65 -2.90
C VAL A 124 2.74 17.21 -3.77
N PRO A 125 3.51 18.20 -3.30
CA PRO A 125 4.57 18.81 -4.09
C PRO A 125 5.68 17.81 -4.46
N ASP A 126 6.36 18.06 -5.57
CA ASP A 126 7.56 17.33 -5.96
C ASP A 126 8.63 17.39 -4.87
N SER A 127 9.30 16.29 -4.62
CA SER A 127 10.46 16.25 -3.73
C SER A 127 10.19 16.79 -2.31
N SER A 128 8.97 16.58 -1.78
CA SER A 128 8.52 17.09 -0.49
C SER A 128 8.47 16.02 0.62
N VAL A 129 8.54 14.75 0.26
CA VAL A 129 8.37 13.60 1.16
C VAL A 129 9.71 12.94 1.45
N ASP A 130 10.00 12.70 2.73
CA ASP A 130 11.22 12.00 3.15
C ASP A 130 11.10 10.51 3.04
N LEU A 131 9.93 10.01 3.44
CA LEU A 131 9.61 8.61 3.50
C LEU A 131 8.21 8.38 2.94
N TYR A 132 8.13 7.53 1.92
CA TYR A 132 6.89 7.07 1.30
C TYR A 132 6.65 5.61 1.69
N SER A 133 5.48 5.29 2.21
CA SER A 133 5.10 3.90 2.48
C SER A 133 3.82 3.52 1.72
N ILE A 134 3.73 2.25 1.33
CA ILE A 134 2.53 1.64 0.78
C ILE A 134 2.47 0.18 1.23
N SER A 135 1.32 -0.24 1.79
CA SER A 135 1.19 -1.57 2.38
C SER A 135 -0.05 -2.29 1.88
N LEU A 136 0.16 -3.37 1.13
CA LEU A 136 -0.88 -4.26 0.57
C LEU A 136 -1.87 -3.54 -0.37
N GLY A 137 -1.48 -2.39 -0.90
CA GLY A 137 -2.25 -1.57 -1.85
C GLY A 137 -1.75 -1.68 -3.29
N LEU A 138 -0.45 -1.86 -3.49
CA LEU A 138 0.18 -1.79 -4.81
C LEU A 138 -0.30 -2.88 -5.77
N LYS A 139 -0.69 -4.06 -5.26
CA LYS A 139 -1.20 -5.19 -6.05
C LYS A 139 -2.55 -4.95 -6.72
N ILE A 140 -3.28 -3.93 -6.29
CA ILE A 140 -4.59 -3.54 -6.85
C ILE A 140 -4.51 -2.25 -7.68
N CYS A 141 -3.33 -1.67 -7.80
CA CYS A 141 -3.07 -0.43 -8.52
C CYS A 141 -2.38 -0.70 -9.87
N GLU A 142 -2.39 0.29 -10.76
CA GLU A 142 -1.45 0.33 -11.86
C GLU A 142 -0.07 0.70 -11.31
N ARG A 143 0.72 -0.34 -11.06
CA ARG A 143 1.96 -0.30 -10.27
C ARG A 143 2.97 0.72 -10.80
N THR A 144 3.16 0.77 -12.11
CA THR A 144 4.15 1.66 -12.72
C THR A 144 3.81 3.14 -12.49
N GLN A 145 2.52 3.50 -12.51
CA GLN A 145 2.09 4.88 -12.22
C GLN A 145 2.32 5.24 -10.76
N VAL A 146 1.92 4.36 -9.84
CA VAL A 146 2.14 4.57 -8.39
C VAL A 146 3.63 4.71 -8.07
N LEU A 147 4.49 3.88 -8.67
CA LEU A 147 5.93 3.95 -8.43
C LEU A 147 6.57 5.21 -9.03
N ARG A 148 6.08 5.69 -10.19
CA ARG A 148 6.50 7.00 -10.74
C ARG A 148 6.09 8.15 -9.83
N GLU A 149 4.87 8.09 -9.31
CA GLU A 149 4.35 9.12 -8.41
C GLU A 149 5.09 9.13 -7.07
N ALA A 150 5.39 7.95 -6.51
CA ALA A 150 6.26 7.82 -5.34
C ALA A 150 7.65 8.44 -5.60
N MET A 151 8.23 8.16 -6.77
CA MET A 151 9.50 8.76 -7.18
C MET A 151 9.41 10.28 -7.30
N ARG A 152 8.31 10.83 -7.81
CA ARG A 152 8.09 12.28 -7.94
C ARG A 152 8.05 12.96 -6.58
N VAL A 153 7.22 12.46 -5.67
CA VAL A 153 7.00 13.11 -4.36
C VAL A 153 8.17 12.94 -3.39
N LEU A 154 8.92 11.85 -3.50
CA LEU A 154 10.12 11.65 -2.68
C LEU A 154 11.17 12.70 -2.98
N ARG A 155 11.79 13.27 -1.94
CA ARG A 155 12.97 14.12 -2.09
C ARG A 155 14.21 13.32 -2.49
N PRO A 156 15.23 13.94 -3.10
CA PRO A 156 16.51 13.27 -3.35
C PRO A 156 17.07 12.63 -2.08
N GLY A 157 17.39 11.33 -2.15
CA GLY A 157 17.80 10.53 -0.99
C GLY A 157 16.66 10.03 -0.10
N GLY A 158 15.40 10.41 -0.38
CA GLY A 158 14.22 9.90 0.33
C GLY A 158 14.01 8.40 0.10
N ARG A 159 13.30 7.76 1.01
CA ARG A 159 13.08 6.31 0.99
C ARG A 159 11.64 5.94 0.70
N MET A 160 11.48 4.84 -0.04
CA MET A 160 10.24 4.12 -0.21
C MET A 160 10.31 2.81 0.57
N ILE A 161 9.23 2.48 1.29
CA ILE A 161 9.01 1.19 1.94
C ILE A 161 7.69 0.62 1.42
N SER A 162 7.72 -0.55 0.79
CA SER A 162 6.54 -1.22 0.25
C SER A 162 6.41 -2.62 0.85
N LEU A 163 5.25 -2.91 1.45
CA LEU A 163 4.88 -4.26 1.89
C LEU A 163 3.84 -4.83 0.93
N GLU A 164 4.15 -5.92 0.24
CA GLU A 164 3.24 -6.51 -0.73
C GLU A 164 3.26 -8.04 -0.76
N ALA A 165 2.25 -8.60 -1.41
CA ALA A 165 2.21 -10.02 -1.73
C ALA A 165 3.48 -10.43 -2.48
N SER A 166 3.90 -11.66 -2.31
CA SER A 166 5.08 -12.22 -2.95
C SER A 166 4.89 -13.71 -3.20
N ASN A 167 5.96 -14.42 -3.48
CA ASN A 167 5.92 -15.84 -3.81
C ASN A 167 6.67 -16.68 -2.77
N ILE A 168 6.01 -17.72 -2.31
CA ILE A 168 6.61 -18.71 -1.41
C ILE A 168 7.61 -19.56 -2.19
N SER A 169 8.79 -19.77 -1.65
CA SER A 169 9.73 -20.75 -2.15
C SER A 169 9.74 -21.97 -1.21
N PRO A 170 9.61 -23.21 -1.73
CA PRO A 170 9.57 -23.61 -3.14
C PRO A 170 8.18 -23.46 -3.80
N HIS A 171 8.15 -23.46 -5.14
CA HIS A 171 6.93 -23.22 -5.94
C HIS A 171 5.76 -24.16 -5.63
N TRP A 172 6.01 -25.42 -5.25
CA TRP A 172 4.90 -26.34 -4.92
C TRP A 172 4.13 -25.86 -3.68
N LEU A 173 4.82 -25.30 -2.68
CA LEU A 173 4.20 -24.75 -1.48
C LEU A 173 3.39 -23.48 -1.83
N HIS A 174 3.90 -22.64 -2.73
CA HIS A 174 3.18 -21.47 -3.24
C HIS A 174 1.86 -21.87 -3.94
N ARG A 175 1.88 -22.93 -4.74
CA ARG A 175 0.66 -23.47 -5.37
C ARG A 175 -0.38 -23.94 -4.35
N ILE A 176 0.06 -24.61 -3.26
CA ILE A 176 -0.84 -25.03 -2.17
C ILE A 176 -1.43 -23.79 -1.50
N TYR A 177 -0.61 -22.79 -1.20
CA TYR A 177 -1.08 -21.53 -0.63
C TYR A 177 -2.10 -20.83 -1.52
N LEU A 178 -1.84 -20.71 -2.82
CA LEU A 178 -2.80 -20.11 -3.77
C LEU A 178 -4.09 -20.91 -3.89
N ALA A 179 -4.03 -22.26 -3.86
CA ALA A 179 -5.21 -23.11 -3.87
C ALA A 179 -6.04 -22.90 -2.59
N TYR A 180 -5.39 -22.80 -1.43
CA TYR A 180 -6.04 -22.46 -0.17
C TYR A 180 -6.72 -21.10 -0.25
N MET A 181 -6.03 -20.06 -0.73
CA MET A 181 -6.58 -18.72 -0.89
C MET A 181 -7.76 -18.70 -1.86
N ALA A 182 -7.64 -19.42 -2.99
CA ALA A 182 -8.72 -19.52 -3.98
C ALA A 182 -9.98 -20.20 -3.44
N LEU A 183 -9.84 -21.12 -2.49
CA LEU A 183 -10.96 -21.76 -1.83
C LEU A 183 -11.54 -20.88 -0.70
N CYS A 184 -10.67 -20.32 0.14
CA CYS A 184 -11.10 -19.64 1.37
C CYS A 184 -11.57 -18.21 1.11
N MET A 185 -10.91 -17.44 0.25
CA MET A 185 -11.24 -16.02 0.05
C MET A 185 -12.67 -15.80 -0.47
N PRO A 186 -13.16 -16.50 -1.52
CA PRO A 186 -14.53 -16.31 -1.98
C PRO A 186 -15.57 -16.71 -0.95
N VAL A 187 -15.34 -17.80 -0.21
CA VAL A 187 -16.28 -18.31 0.81
C VAL A 187 -16.38 -17.33 2.00
N ILE A 188 -15.25 -16.93 2.53
CA ILE A 188 -15.19 -15.96 3.63
C ILE A 188 -15.75 -14.61 3.18
N GLY A 189 -15.40 -14.17 1.97
CA GLY A 189 -15.92 -12.96 1.38
C GLY A 189 -17.45 -12.99 1.25
N TRP A 190 -18.00 -14.07 0.71
CA TRP A 190 -19.44 -14.26 0.56
C TRP A 190 -20.16 -14.22 1.91
N LEU A 191 -19.65 -14.92 2.92
CA LEU A 191 -20.22 -14.93 4.28
C LEU A 191 -20.17 -13.53 4.92
N ALA A 192 -19.08 -12.79 4.70
CA ALA A 192 -18.87 -11.49 5.33
C ALA A 192 -19.65 -10.34 4.65
N THR A 193 -19.95 -10.46 3.37
CA THR A 193 -20.66 -9.43 2.61
C THR A 193 -22.14 -9.75 2.40
N GLY A 194 -22.59 -10.91 2.84
CA GLY A 194 -23.99 -11.35 2.63
C GLY A 194 -24.30 -11.76 1.19
N GLY A 195 -23.30 -12.28 0.45
CA GLY A 195 -23.49 -12.86 -0.88
C GLY A 195 -22.63 -12.27 -2.00
N ASP A 196 -21.89 -11.18 -1.78
CA ASP A 196 -21.02 -10.59 -2.78
C ASP A 196 -19.54 -10.95 -2.54
N ALA A 197 -18.99 -11.80 -3.40
CA ALA A 197 -17.58 -12.19 -3.36
C ALA A 197 -16.72 -11.44 -4.40
N SER A 198 -17.26 -10.42 -5.09
CA SER A 198 -16.56 -9.73 -6.19
C SER A 198 -15.27 -9.06 -5.74
N ALA A 199 -15.29 -8.35 -4.61
CA ALA A 199 -14.14 -7.70 -4.00
C ALA A 199 -12.99 -8.68 -3.73
N TYR A 200 -13.32 -9.89 -3.25
CA TYR A 200 -12.34 -10.89 -2.87
C TYR A 200 -11.74 -11.62 -4.05
N ARG A 201 -12.52 -11.83 -5.12
CA ARG A 201 -11.98 -12.31 -6.40
C ARG A 201 -11.00 -11.31 -7.00
N TYR A 202 -11.31 -10.02 -6.91
CA TYR A 202 -10.41 -8.95 -7.34
C TYR A 202 -9.10 -8.95 -6.56
N LEU A 203 -9.16 -9.01 -5.21
CA LEU A 203 -7.98 -9.10 -4.35
C LEU A 203 -7.15 -10.36 -4.62
N LEU A 204 -7.82 -11.52 -4.78
CA LEU A 204 -7.13 -12.77 -5.11
C LEU A 204 -6.39 -12.68 -6.45
N LYS A 205 -7.04 -12.11 -7.47
CA LYS A 205 -6.41 -11.88 -8.76
C LYS A 205 -5.16 -11.00 -8.61
N GLY A 206 -5.26 -9.89 -7.86
CA GLY A 206 -4.12 -9.03 -7.57
C GLY A 206 -2.96 -9.76 -6.88
N ILE A 207 -3.25 -10.70 -5.97
CA ILE A 207 -2.22 -11.54 -5.33
C ILE A 207 -1.57 -12.50 -6.33
N GLN A 208 -2.38 -13.14 -7.20
CA GLN A 208 -1.89 -14.13 -8.18
C GLN A 208 -1.02 -13.50 -9.26
N ASP A 209 -1.40 -12.31 -9.71
CA ASP A 209 -0.74 -11.58 -10.80
C ASP A 209 0.44 -10.71 -10.31
N PHE A 210 0.63 -10.59 -8.99
CA PHE A 210 1.69 -9.74 -8.45
C PHE A 210 3.09 -10.35 -8.68
N PRO A 211 4.10 -9.53 -9.02
CA PRO A 211 5.44 -10.02 -9.29
C PRO A 211 6.10 -10.66 -8.07
N THR A 212 7.10 -11.49 -8.33
CA THR A 212 7.98 -12.00 -7.26
C THR A 212 8.76 -10.85 -6.60
N ALA A 213 9.29 -11.08 -5.41
CA ALA A 213 10.10 -10.07 -4.72
C ALA A 213 11.31 -9.62 -5.56
N GLU A 214 11.96 -10.55 -6.26
CA GLU A 214 13.06 -10.25 -7.16
C GLU A 214 12.63 -9.41 -8.37
N ALA A 215 11.47 -9.75 -8.95
CA ALA A 215 10.95 -9.03 -10.11
C ALA A 215 10.56 -7.59 -9.74
N LEU A 216 9.93 -7.39 -8.58
CA LEU A 216 9.61 -6.04 -8.10
C LEU A 216 10.89 -5.25 -7.77
N ALA A 217 11.90 -5.87 -7.17
CA ALA A 217 13.19 -5.22 -6.92
C ALA A 217 13.89 -4.79 -8.22
N ALA A 218 13.84 -5.65 -9.25
CA ALA A 218 14.38 -5.32 -10.57
C ALA A 218 13.59 -4.17 -11.24
N GLU A 219 12.25 -4.17 -11.12
CA GLU A 219 11.39 -3.10 -11.61
C GLU A 219 11.73 -1.77 -10.93
N LEU A 220 11.81 -1.72 -9.60
CA LEU A 220 12.21 -0.53 -8.86
C LEU A 220 13.57 0.00 -9.33
N SER A 221 14.55 -0.89 -9.50
CA SER A 221 15.88 -0.51 -10.01
C SER A 221 15.82 0.05 -11.42
N SER A 222 15.02 -0.56 -12.31
CA SER A 222 14.83 -0.09 -13.69
C SER A 222 14.15 1.27 -13.79
N MET A 223 13.32 1.61 -12.80
CA MET A 223 12.67 2.92 -12.68
C MET A 223 13.57 4.00 -12.09
N GLY A 224 14.81 3.66 -11.73
CA GLY A 224 15.82 4.60 -11.23
C GLY A 224 15.94 4.67 -9.71
N PHE A 225 15.23 3.82 -8.95
CA PHE A 225 15.50 3.68 -7.52
C PHE A 225 16.87 3.05 -7.30
N GLN A 226 17.55 3.48 -6.25
CA GLN A 226 18.85 2.97 -5.78
C GLN A 226 18.70 2.27 -4.44
N ASP A 227 19.75 1.57 -4.01
CA ASP A 227 19.81 0.82 -2.73
C ASP A 227 18.58 -0.10 -2.55
N VAL A 228 18.12 -0.71 -3.64
CA VAL A 228 16.94 -1.58 -3.63
C VAL A 228 17.28 -2.88 -2.91
N SER A 229 16.52 -3.17 -1.88
CA SER A 229 16.61 -4.41 -1.10
C SER A 229 15.22 -4.91 -0.73
N PHE A 230 15.11 -6.18 -0.35
CA PHE A 230 13.85 -6.72 0.15
C PHE A 230 14.07 -7.77 1.24
N GLU A 231 13.06 -7.89 2.10
CA GLU A 231 12.95 -8.88 3.18
C GLU A 231 11.68 -9.70 2.98
N ARG A 232 11.79 -11.02 2.85
CA ARG A 232 10.63 -11.92 2.81
C ARG A 232 10.13 -12.22 4.20
N LEU A 233 8.82 -12.18 4.39
CA LEU A 233 8.15 -12.55 5.62
C LEU A 233 7.23 -13.74 5.40
N SER A 234 7.03 -14.55 6.46
CA SER A 234 6.12 -15.70 6.44
C SER A 234 6.38 -16.64 5.25
N LEU A 235 7.63 -17.13 5.12
CA LEU A 235 8.07 -18.02 4.03
C LEU A 235 7.95 -17.40 2.62
N GLY A 236 7.80 -16.08 2.51
CA GLY A 236 7.65 -15.40 1.24
C GLY A 236 6.19 -15.10 0.84
N ILE A 237 5.21 -15.31 1.71
CA ILE A 237 3.82 -14.89 1.44
C ILE A 237 3.77 -13.40 1.12
N VAL A 238 4.58 -12.60 1.81
CA VAL A 238 4.78 -11.18 1.54
C VAL A 238 6.26 -10.83 1.55
N ALA A 239 6.60 -9.72 0.92
CA ALA A 239 7.92 -9.11 0.98
C ALA A 239 7.81 -7.61 1.28
N ILE A 240 8.75 -7.11 2.08
CA ILE A 240 8.96 -5.68 2.27
C ILE A 240 10.11 -5.27 1.36
N HIS A 241 9.86 -4.31 0.47
CA HIS A 241 10.89 -3.69 -0.35
C HIS A 241 11.25 -2.34 0.22
N ILE A 242 12.54 -2.04 0.22
CA ILE A 242 13.10 -0.75 0.59
C ILE A 242 13.89 -0.25 -0.60
N ALA A 243 13.64 1.00 -1.00
CA ALA A 243 14.31 1.60 -2.13
C ALA A 243 14.58 3.09 -1.83
N ARG A 244 15.53 3.69 -2.49
CA ARG A 244 15.90 5.09 -2.29
C ARG A 244 15.83 5.88 -3.60
N LYS A 245 15.23 7.08 -3.56
CA LYS A 245 15.38 8.02 -4.67
C LYS A 245 16.82 8.48 -4.75
N PRO A 246 17.45 8.51 -5.95
CA PRO A 246 18.81 9.00 -6.11
C PRO A 246 19.04 10.37 -5.45
N ARG A 247 20.18 10.53 -4.83
CA ARG A 247 20.61 11.87 -4.41
C ARG A 247 21.00 12.66 -5.66
N THR A 248 20.55 13.89 -5.77
CA THR A 248 21.07 14.78 -6.82
C THR A 248 22.59 14.82 -6.65
N LYS A 249 23.34 14.49 -7.71
CA LYS A 249 24.77 14.75 -7.71
C LYS A 249 24.89 16.28 -7.62
N ASN A 250 25.50 16.76 -6.53
CA ASN A 250 25.94 18.14 -6.51
C ASN A 250 26.87 18.31 -7.72
N ALA A 251 26.45 19.19 -8.65
CA ALA A 251 27.24 19.56 -9.80
C ALA A 251 28.42 20.42 -9.32
#